data_008c5cb164b67efbe82989a0f0b5c840
#
_entry.id   008c5cb164b67efbe82989a0f0b5c840
#
_cell.length_a   1.000
_cell.length_b   1.000
_cell.length_c   1.000
_cell.angle_alpha   90.00
_cell.angle_beta   90.00
_cell.angle_gamma   90.00
#
_symmetry.space_group_name_H-M   'P 1'
#
loop_
_entity.id
_entity.type
_entity.pdbx_description
1 polymer ?
#
loop_
_entity_poly.entity_id
_entity_poly.type
_entity_poly.pdbx_seq_one_letter_code
_entity_poly.pdbx_strand_id
1 'polypeptide(L)'
;MGMNQTPASERVHISFFGRRNAGKSSVINAITGQDLAIVSSVKGTTTDPVYKTMELLPLGPVMIIDTPGIDDEGELGALRVKKSYQVLNKTDIAILIVDSTTGKTDADYALISRFIHKKIPYLIVYNKIDLLTDQEVYDLAFSTRKEEVLVSVAANMNIHELKEKIASMKPEDSHKYPLIGDLINPEDLVILVVPIDKAAPKGRLILPQQQTIRAVLERGGLSLVVRDTELKSTLELFRSQGIKPKLVVTDSQAFARVSKDTPEDITLTSFSILFSRYKGELDAQLLGINALSTVKDGDRILISEGCTHHRQCDDIGTYKLPKWIREYTGKEPVFEFTSGTEFPDDITSYKMVIHCGGCMLNEREMKYRIACCQDQNVPITNYGIAIARMTGILKRSLEPFPEMQKLVL
;
A
#
# COMPACT_ATOMS: atom_id res chain seq x y z
N MET A 1 16.41 5.35 9.72
CA MET A 1 15.43 4.35 10.19
C MET A 1 16.20 3.13 10.67
N GLY A 2 15.98 2.68 11.90
CA GLY A 2 16.63 1.48 12.44
C GLY A 2 16.14 0.22 11.71
N MET A 3 16.98 -0.82 11.67
CA MET A 3 16.68 -2.10 10.98
C MET A 3 15.43 -2.83 11.53
N ASN A 4 14.85 -2.39 12.65
CA ASN A 4 13.75 -3.04 13.35
C ASN A 4 12.40 -2.30 13.25
N GLN A 5 12.26 -1.30 12.36
CA GLN A 5 10.99 -0.58 12.23
C GLN A 5 10.15 -1.20 11.13
N THR A 6 8.95 -1.67 11.48
CA THR A 6 7.94 -2.14 10.52
C THR A 6 7.68 -1.05 9.48
N PRO A 7 7.75 -1.36 8.18
CA PRO A 7 7.46 -0.40 7.11
C PRO A 7 6.03 0.16 7.20
N ALA A 8 5.84 1.37 6.71
CA ALA A 8 4.53 2.02 6.69
C ALA A 8 3.45 1.17 5.99
N SER A 9 3.85 0.50 4.91
CA SER A 9 2.96 -0.36 4.12
C SER A 9 2.48 -1.64 4.81
N GLU A 10 3.11 -2.03 5.92
CA GLU A 10 2.77 -3.22 6.71
C GLU A 10 2.07 -2.89 8.03
N ARG A 11 1.94 -1.59 8.34
CA ARG A 11 1.23 -1.13 9.53
C ARG A 11 -0.26 -1.08 9.26
N VAL A 12 -1.06 -1.39 10.28
CA VAL A 12 -2.51 -1.11 10.24
C VAL A 12 -2.72 0.40 10.26
N HIS A 13 -3.34 0.95 9.24
CA HIS A 13 -3.63 2.38 9.13
C HIS A 13 -4.94 2.72 9.83
N ILE A 14 -4.85 3.43 10.95
CA ILE A 14 -5.99 3.89 11.74
C ILE A 14 -6.15 5.38 11.50
N SER A 15 -7.22 5.78 10.80
CA SER A 15 -7.45 7.17 10.45
C SER A 15 -8.56 7.80 11.28
N PHE A 16 -8.29 9.00 11.80
CA PHE A 16 -9.21 9.76 12.62
C PHE A 16 -9.87 10.86 11.80
N PHE A 17 -11.18 10.79 11.69
CA PHE A 17 -12.03 11.72 10.98
C PHE A 17 -12.94 12.49 11.96
N GLY A 18 -13.53 13.56 11.51
CA GLY A 18 -14.51 14.33 12.26
C GLY A 18 -14.39 15.81 11.98
N ARG A 19 -15.37 16.56 12.42
CA ARG A 19 -15.43 18.00 12.23
C ARG A 19 -14.33 18.73 12.98
N ARG A 20 -14.14 19.97 12.62
CA ARG A 20 -13.27 20.88 13.37
C ARG A 20 -13.74 20.98 14.82
N ASN A 21 -12.81 21.07 15.76
CA ASN A 21 -13.05 21.17 17.19
C ASN A 21 -13.82 20.00 17.85
N ALA A 22 -14.09 18.89 17.13
CA ALA A 22 -14.65 17.67 17.74
C ALA A 22 -13.68 16.99 18.74
N GLY A 23 -12.40 17.41 18.72
CA GLY A 23 -11.37 16.90 19.64
C GLY A 23 -10.55 15.75 19.06
N LYS A 24 -10.44 15.62 17.72
CA LYS A 24 -9.64 14.57 17.06
C LYS A 24 -8.24 14.47 17.64
N SER A 25 -7.48 15.55 17.58
CA SER A 25 -6.09 15.59 18.05
C SER A 25 -5.99 15.29 19.55
N SER A 26 -6.95 15.75 20.35
CA SER A 26 -6.99 15.43 21.79
C SER A 26 -7.21 13.94 22.04
N VAL A 27 -8.15 13.31 21.31
CA VAL A 27 -8.39 11.86 21.39
C VAL A 27 -7.17 11.07 20.95
N ILE A 28 -6.51 11.47 19.86
CA ILE A 28 -5.26 10.85 19.39
C ILE A 28 -4.18 10.93 20.48
N ASN A 29 -3.97 12.10 21.09
CA ASN A 29 -2.98 12.28 22.16
C ASN A 29 -3.32 11.40 23.39
N ALA A 30 -4.59 11.30 23.76
CA ALA A 30 -5.04 10.45 24.87
C ALA A 30 -4.81 8.95 24.58
N ILE A 31 -5.03 8.50 23.33
CA ILE A 31 -4.79 7.11 22.93
C ILE A 31 -3.29 6.81 22.90
N THR A 32 -2.48 7.72 22.36
CA THR A 32 -1.04 7.49 22.16
C THR A 32 -0.21 7.72 23.43
N GLY A 33 -0.75 8.40 24.41
CA GLY A 33 -0.04 8.79 25.64
C GLY A 33 1.08 9.80 25.39
N GLN A 34 1.03 10.53 24.28
CA GLN A 34 2.05 11.50 23.87
C GLN A 34 1.37 12.74 23.29
N ASP A 35 1.93 13.92 23.53
CA ASP A 35 1.52 15.16 22.86
C ASP A 35 1.97 15.17 21.38
N LEU A 36 1.31 14.36 20.58
CA LEU A 36 1.71 14.07 19.22
C LEU A 36 0.99 14.93 18.17
N ALA A 37 -0.22 15.36 18.47
CA ALA A 37 -0.97 16.24 17.58
C ALA A 37 -0.74 17.69 18.02
N ILE A 38 -0.38 18.56 17.08
CA ILE A 38 -0.30 20.00 17.35
C ILE A 38 -1.74 20.48 17.55
N VAL A 39 -2.15 20.66 18.80
CA VAL A 39 -3.38 21.37 19.15
C VAL A 39 -3.13 22.85 18.87
N SER A 40 -3.32 23.26 17.62
CA SER A 40 -3.18 24.65 17.25
C SER A 40 -4.48 25.38 17.55
N SER A 41 -4.39 26.39 18.42
CA SER A 41 -5.44 27.38 18.65
C SER A 41 -5.61 28.37 17.49
N VAL A 42 -4.70 28.33 16.50
CA VAL A 42 -4.68 29.21 15.34
C VAL A 42 -5.44 28.59 14.17
N LYS A 43 -6.42 29.34 13.63
CA LYS A 43 -7.19 28.94 12.45
C LYS A 43 -6.23 28.70 11.26
N GLY A 44 -6.18 27.46 10.74
CA GLY A 44 -5.62 27.21 9.41
C GLY A 44 -4.24 26.57 9.32
N THR A 45 -3.74 25.86 10.35
CA THR A 45 -2.35 25.38 10.40
C THR A 45 -2.08 23.98 9.80
N THR A 46 -3.05 23.13 9.57
CA THR A 46 -2.82 21.80 8.95
C THR A 46 -3.71 21.60 7.75
N THR A 47 -3.15 21.68 6.56
CA THR A 47 -3.81 21.32 5.31
C THR A 47 -3.59 19.85 4.95
N ASP A 48 -2.56 19.22 5.52
CA ASP A 48 -2.15 17.85 5.19
C ASP A 48 -2.40 16.88 6.36
N PRO A 49 -2.74 15.61 6.08
CA PRO A 49 -2.84 14.57 7.09
C PRO A 49 -1.52 14.40 7.84
N VAL A 50 -1.57 14.22 9.16
CA VAL A 50 -0.38 13.96 10.00
C VAL A 50 -0.28 12.46 10.27
N TYR A 51 0.90 11.89 10.04
CA TYR A 51 1.17 10.46 10.18
C TYR A 51 2.04 10.19 11.39
N LYS A 52 1.65 9.20 12.20
CA LYS A 52 2.42 8.76 13.37
C LYS A 52 2.40 7.26 13.49
N THR A 53 3.54 6.69 13.88
CA THR A 53 3.70 5.25 14.03
C THR A 53 3.81 4.90 15.51
N MET A 54 3.08 3.86 15.92
CA MET A 54 3.17 3.30 17.27
C MET A 54 2.90 1.80 17.24
N GLU A 55 2.97 1.16 18.40
CA GLU A 55 2.53 -0.21 18.61
C GLU A 55 1.28 -0.23 19.47
N LEU A 56 0.25 -0.93 19.01
CA LEU A 56 -1.04 -1.06 19.71
C LEU A 56 -1.39 -2.55 19.80
N LEU A 57 -1.15 -3.18 20.94
CA LEU A 57 -1.45 -4.59 21.14
C LEU A 57 -2.98 -4.81 21.33
N PRO A 58 -3.57 -5.88 20.76
CA PRO A 58 -2.94 -6.95 19.98
C PRO A 58 -2.79 -6.68 18.48
N LEU A 59 -3.17 -5.49 17.97
CA LEU A 59 -3.01 -5.16 16.53
C LEU A 59 -1.55 -5.12 16.06
N GLY A 60 -0.59 -4.87 16.98
CA GLY A 60 0.81 -4.73 16.66
C GLY A 60 1.16 -3.34 16.11
N PRO A 61 2.05 -3.26 15.09
CA PRO A 61 2.48 -1.97 14.53
C PRO A 61 1.35 -1.27 13.79
N VAL A 62 1.01 -0.05 14.23
CA VAL A 62 -0.04 0.77 13.60
C VAL A 62 0.52 2.10 13.09
N MET A 63 -0.20 2.70 12.15
CA MET A 63 -0.01 4.07 11.71
C MET A 63 -1.27 4.87 12.00
N ILE A 64 -1.17 5.81 12.92
CA ILE A 64 -2.22 6.78 13.22
C ILE A 64 -2.18 7.90 12.19
N ILE A 65 -3.34 8.23 11.62
CA ILE A 65 -3.49 9.30 10.62
C ILE A 65 -4.51 10.31 11.16
N ASP A 66 -4.03 11.51 11.51
CA ASP A 66 -4.91 12.64 11.86
C ASP A 66 -5.30 13.37 10.56
N THR A 67 -6.60 13.41 10.27
CA THR A 67 -7.10 14.05 9.05
C THR A 67 -7.56 15.49 9.31
N PRO A 68 -7.48 16.39 8.30
CA PRO A 68 -8.12 17.70 8.38
C PRO A 68 -9.62 17.59 8.68
N GLY A 69 -10.24 18.67 9.18
CA GLY A 69 -11.68 18.74 9.40
C GLY A 69 -12.49 18.51 8.12
N ILE A 70 -13.65 17.86 8.27
CA ILE A 70 -14.52 17.49 7.15
C ILE A 70 -15.59 18.54 6.83
N ASP A 71 -15.65 19.58 7.63
CA ASP A 71 -16.63 20.67 7.61
C ASP A 71 -16.01 22.04 7.29
N ASP A 72 -14.79 22.05 6.78
CA ASP A 72 -14.11 23.29 6.39
C ASP A 72 -14.75 23.91 5.13
N GLU A 73 -15.08 25.20 5.20
CA GLU A 73 -15.70 25.96 4.09
C GLU A 73 -14.67 26.75 3.28
N GLY A 74 -15.06 27.15 2.05
CA GLY A 74 -14.21 27.90 1.13
C GLY A 74 -13.29 27.02 0.27
N GLU A 75 -12.51 27.64 -0.62
CA GLU A 75 -11.62 26.90 -1.55
C GLU A 75 -10.59 26.04 -0.81
N LEU A 76 -9.99 26.56 0.24
CA LEU A 76 -9.04 25.83 1.07
C LEU A 76 -9.72 24.69 1.86
N GLY A 77 -10.98 24.89 2.29
CA GLY A 77 -11.82 23.89 2.92
C GLY A 77 -12.13 22.73 2.00
N ALA A 78 -12.52 22.99 0.76
CA ALA A 78 -12.78 21.96 -0.24
C ALA A 78 -11.54 21.07 -0.50
N LEU A 79 -10.34 21.67 -0.56
CA LEU A 79 -9.09 20.93 -0.69
C LEU A 79 -8.80 20.03 0.52
N ARG A 80 -9.08 20.48 1.75
CA ARG A 80 -8.93 19.71 2.98
C ARG A 80 -9.89 18.53 3.03
N VAL A 81 -11.16 18.77 2.68
CA VAL A 81 -12.18 17.73 2.58
C VAL A 81 -11.76 16.68 1.54
N LYS A 82 -11.28 17.12 0.38
CA LYS A 82 -10.74 16.21 -0.65
C LYS A 82 -9.59 15.36 -0.11
N LYS A 83 -8.61 15.96 0.59
CA LYS A 83 -7.49 15.23 1.20
C LYS A 83 -7.95 14.24 2.28
N SER A 84 -8.94 14.61 3.09
CA SER A 84 -9.54 13.69 4.07
C SER A 84 -10.19 12.48 3.40
N TYR A 85 -10.88 12.68 2.27
CA TYR A 85 -11.44 11.59 1.50
C TYR A 85 -10.38 10.71 0.81
N GLN A 86 -9.28 11.29 0.34
CA GLN A 86 -8.16 10.51 -0.21
C GLN A 86 -7.52 9.59 0.85
N VAL A 87 -7.50 9.99 2.12
CA VAL A 87 -7.01 9.14 3.22
C VAL A 87 -7.82 7.86 3.37
N LEU A 88 -9.13 7.86 3.04
CA LEU A 88 -9.97 6.66 3.08
C LEU A 88 -9.43 5.51 2.22
N ASN A 89 -8.75 5.83 1.13
CA ASN A 89 -8.23 4.81 0.22
C ASN A 89 -7.15 3.93 0.84
N LYS A 90 -6.48 4.42 1.90
CA LYS A 90 -5.44 3.69 2.64
C LYS A 90 -5.81 3.38 4.08
N THR A 91 -7.05 3.67 4.49
CA THR A 91 -7.55 3.47 5.86
C THR A 91 -7.97 2.03 6.08
N ASP A 92 -7.35 1.34 7.03
CA ASP A 92 -7.74 -0.01 7.44
C ASP A 92 -8.82 0.01 8.52
N ILE A 93 -8.75 1.00 9.43
CA ILE A 93 -9.74 1.24 10.49
C ILE A 93 -10.05 2.74 10.53
N ALA A 94 -11.33 3.11 10.48
CA ALA A 94 -11.78 4.49 10.56
C ALA A 94 -12.34 4.82 11.93
N ILE A 95 -11.89 5.92 12.53
CA ILE A 95 -12.41 6.45 13.78
C ILE A 95 -13.06 7.81 13.50
N LEU A 96 -14.36 7.91 13.71
CA LEU A 96 -15.11 9.16 13.56
C LEU A 96 -15.32 9.80 14.92
N ILE A 97 -14.73 10.98 15.12
CA ILE A 97 -14.89 11.75 16.35
C ILE A 97 -16.04 12.73 16.18
N VAL A 98 -17.05 12.58 17.04
CA VAL A 98 -18.24 13.43 17.09
C VAL A 98 -18.22 14.21 18.39
N ASP A 99 -18.53 15.50 18.33
CA ASP A 99 -18.79 16.32 19.52
C ASP A 99 -20.17 15.95 20.07
N SER A 100 -20.22 15.45 21.32
CA SER A 100 -21.47 14.98 21.95
C SER A 100 -22.49 16.09 22.09
N THR A 101 -22.05 17.35 22.28
CA THR A 101 -22.94 18.49 22.45
C THR A 101 -23.71 18.87 21.19
N THR A 102 -23.21 18.48 20.03
CA THR A 102 -23.82 18.77 18.71
C THR A 102 -24.38 17.53 18.02
N GLY A 103 -23.93 16.35 18.42
CA GLY A 103 -24.31 15.10 17.77
C GLY A 103 -23.78 14.93 16.36
N LYS A 104 -24.24 13.87 15.68
CA LYS A 104 -23.90 13.59 14.27
C LYS A 104 -24.58 14.58 13.33
N THR A 105 -23.85 15.06 12.35
CA THR A 105 -24.32 15.95 11.29
C THR A 105 -24.37 15.25 9.93
N ASP A 106 -24.91 15.90 8.91
CA ASP A 106 -24.96 15.37 7.52
C ASP A 106 -23.56 15.01 6.99
N ALA A 107 -22.53 15.76 7.36
CA ALA A 107 -21.14 15.46 7.00
C ALA A 107 -20.64 14.16 7.64
N ASP A 108 -21.01 13.91 8.91
CA ASP A 108 -20.67 12.67 9.61
C ASP A 108 -21.41 11.47 8.98
N TYR A 109 -22.70 11.61 8.65
CA TYR A 109 -23.46 10.57 7.97
C TYR A 109 -22.92 10.27 6.58
N ALA A 110 -22.50 11.29 5.83
CA ALA A 110 -21.85 11.10 4.52
C ALA A 110 -20.55 10.31 4.64
N LEU A 111 -19.74 10.54 5.69
CA LEU A 111 -18.54 9.75 5.96
C LEU A 111 -18.85 8.31 6.34
N ILE A 112 -19.81 8.08 7.23
CA ILE A 112 -20.23 6.74 7.64
C ILE A 112 -20.69 5.95 6.42
N SER A 113 -21.49 6.56 5.54
CA SER A 113 -21.89 5.93 4.28
C SER A 113 -20.70 5.49 3.42
N ARG A 114 -19.63 6.32 3.36
CA ARG A 114 -18.40 5.97 2.65
C ARG A 114 -17.62 4.84 3.32
N PHE A 115 -17.57 4.80 4.65
CA PHE A 115 -16.95 3.68 5.38
C PHE A 115 -17.65 2.36 5.03
N ILE A 116 -18.99 2.35 5.06
CA ILE A 116 -19.81 1.19 4.72
C ILE A 116 -19.57 0.76 3.26
N HIS A 117 -19.66 1.71 2.31
CA HIS A 117 -19.45 1.44 0.88
C HIS A 117 -18.06 0.85 0.60
N LYS A 118 -17.02 1.40 1.26
CA LYS A 118 -15.63 0.92 1.12
C LYS A 118 -15.31 -0.29 2.01
N LYS A 119 -16.29 -0.84 2.74
CA LYS A 119 -16.10 -1.94 3.70
C LYS A 119 -14.95 -1.68 4.68
N ILE A 120 -14.85 -0.46 5.19
CA ILE A 120 -13.87 -0.08 6.19
C ILE A 120 -14.49 -0.31 7.58
N PRO A 121 -13.90 -1.15 8.45
CA PRO A 121 -14.29 -1.21 9.86
C PRO A 121 -14.21 0.18 10.50
N TYR A 122 -15.24 0.60 11.22
CA TYR A 122 -15.26 1.92 11.79
C TYR A 122 -15.80 1.94 13.23
N LEU A 123 -15.40 2.98 13.97
CA LEU A 123 -15.88 3.26 15.30
C LEU A 123 -16.27 4.76 15.40
N ILE A 124 -17.42 5.04 15.97
CA ILE A 124 -17.87 6.40 16.25
C ILE A 124 -17.59 6.72 17.72
N VAL A 125 -16.88 7.80 17.95
CA VAL A 125 -16.46 8.23 19.29
C VAL A 125 -17.13 9.56 19.62
N TYR A 126 -18.10 9.52 20.52
CA TYR A 126 -18.71 10.72 21.06
C TYR A 126 -17.80 11.29 22.15
N ASN A 127 -17.11 12.36 21.84
CA ASN A 127 -16.20 13.05 22.76
C ASN A 127 -16.89 14.22 23.45
N LYS A 128 -16.33 14.69 24.56
CA LYS A 128 -16.82 15.80 25.39
C LYS A 128 -18.13 15.49 26.16
N ILE A 129 -18.31 14.23 26.56
CA ILE A 129 -19.50 13.88 27.38
C ILE A 129 -19.52 14.58 28.75
N ASP A 130 -18.38 15.10 29.20
CA ASP A 130 -18.25 15.93 30.39
C ASP A 130 -19.02 17.27 30.32
N LEU A 131 -19.41 17.68 29.10
CA LEU A 131 -20.21 18.89 28.87
C LEU A 131 -21.72 18.61 28.81
N LEU A 132 -22.14 17.36 28.89
CA LEU A 132 -23.55 16.93 28.93
C LEU A 132 -24.04 16.78 30.39
N THR A 133 -25.33 16.89 30.57
CA THR A 133 -25.98 16.53 31.84
C THR A 133 -26.00 15.00 32.01
N ASP A 134 -26.14 14.52 33.25
CA ASP A 134 -26.20 13.07 33.53
C ASP A 134 -27.35 12.39 32.77
N GLN A 135 -28.49 13.07 32.58
CA GLN A 135 -29.63 12.55 31.83
C GLN A 135 -29.30 12.42 30.34
N GLU A 136 -28.66 13.42 29.75
CA GLU A 136 -28.22 13.37 28.32
C GLU A 136 -27.19 12.28 28.09
N VAL A 137 -26.24 12.09 29.02
CA VAL A 137 -25.26 10.99 28.95
C VAL A 137 -25.97 9.64 29.01
N TYR A 138 -26.96 9.51 29.94
CA TYR A 138 -27.75 8.27 30.06
C TYR A 138 -28.53 7.97 28.76
N ASP A 139 -29.23 8.95 28.20
CA ASP A 139 -30.03 8.80 26.99
C ASP A 139 -29.14 8.47 25.79
N LEU A 140 -27.99 9.13 25.68
CA LEU A 140 -26.99 8.83 24.64
C LEU A 140 -26.43 7.42 24.81
N ALA A 141 -26.07 7.00 26.02
CA ALA A 141 -25.58 5.66 26.32
C ALA A 141 -26.60 4.57 25.96
N PHE A 142 -27.89 4.83 26.25
CA PHE A 142 -28.98 3.90 25.93
C PHE A 142 -29.20 3.72 24.44
N SER A 143 -28.93 4.76 23.65
CA SER A 143 -29.03 4.75 22.18
C SER A 143 -27.77 4.26 21.46
N THR A 144 -26.66 4.08 22.18
CA THR A 144 -25.35 3.73 21.63
C THR A 144 -25.32 2.30 21.08
N ARG A 145 -24.77 2.15 19.87
CA ARG A 145 -24.59 0.85 19.19
C ARG A 145 -23.21 0.26 19.48
N LYS A 146 -22.99 -0.97 19.02
CA LYS A 146 -21.71 -1.69 19.19
C LYS A 146 -20.53 -0.92 18.61
N GLU A 147 -20.74 -0.20 17.51
CA GLU A 147 -19.74 0.60 16.79
C GLU A 147 -19.60 2.03 17.36
N GLU A 148 -20.08 2.28 18.56
CA GLU A 148 -20.08 3.61 19.17
C GLU A 148 -19.48 3.55 20.59
N VAL A 149 -18.79 4.62 21.01
CA VAL A 149 -18.19 4.79 22.35
C VAL A 149 -18.33 6.23 22.80
N LEU A 150 -18.63 6.39 24.10
CA LEU A 150 -18.71 7.68 24.74
C LEU A 150 -17.44 7.96 25.53
N VAL A 151 -16.80 9.10 25.31
CA VAL A 151 -15.56 9.47 25.99
C VAL A 151 -15.55 10.94 26.42
N SER A 152 -14.75 11.25 27.41
CA SER A 152 -14.26 12.61 27.68
C SER A 152 -12.75 12.57 27.80
N VAL A 153 -12.05 13.23 26.90
CA VAL A 153 -10.60 13.40 27.02
C VAL A 153 -10.28 14.35 28.18
N ALA A 154 -11.08 15.41 28.36
CA ALA A 154 -10.86 16.39 29.42
C ALA A 154 -10.98 15.78 30.83
N ALA A 155 -11.97 14.91 31.05
CA ALA A 155 -12.18 14.20 32.29
C ALA A 155 -11.49 12.81 32.34
N ASN A 156 -10.75 12.42 31.32
CA ASN A 156 -10.12 11.09 31.16
C ASN A 156 -11.11 9.92 31.35
N MET A 157 -12.35 10.09 30.85
CA MET A 157 -13.40 9.08 30.94
C MET A 157 -13.40 8.16 29.74
N ASN A 158 -13.46 6.84 29.97
CA ASN A 158 -13.57 5.76 28.96
C ASN A 158 -12.45 5.71 27.92
N ILE A 159 -11.30 6.36 28.17
CA ILE A 159 -10.15 6.32 27.24
C ILE A 159 -9.54 4.93 27.16
N HIS A 160 -9.50 4.19 28.27
CA HIS A 160 -9.02 2.80 28.27
C HIS A 160 -9.94 1.91 27.42
N GLU A 161 -11.27 2.03 27.62
CA GLU A 161 -12.26 1.27 26.84
C GLU A 161 -12.14 1.56 25.33
N LEU A 162 -11.94 2.82 24.96
CA LEU A 162 -11.69 3.22 23.58
C LEU A 162 -10.46 2.52 22.99
N LYS A 163 -9.34 2.48 23.75
CA LYS A 163 -8.12 1.78 23.31
C LYS A 163 -8.36 0.29 23.08
N GLU A 164 -9.00 -0.38 24.03
CA GLU A 164 -9.31 -1.81 23.92
C GLU A 164 -10.23 -2.09 22.73
N LYS A 165 -11.23 -1.23 22.52
CA LYS A 165 -12.17 -1.37 21.41
C LYS A 165 -11.47 -1.21 20.06
N ILE A 166 -10.61 -0.21 19.90
CA ILE A 166 -9.79 -0.02 18.71
C ILE A 166 -8.84 -1.21 18.51
N ALA A 167 -8.18 -1.65 19.59
CA ALA A 167 -7.23 -2.76 19.53
C ALA A 167 -7.88 -4.11 19.17
N SER A 168 -9.16 -4.27 19.50
CA SER A 168 -9.94 -5.47 19.14
C SER A 168 -10.48 -5.46 17.70
N MET A 169 -10.45 -4.29 17.02
CA MET A 169 -10.87 -4.19 15.63
C MET A 169 -9.83 -4.87 14.73
N LYS A 170 -10.24 -5.90 14.02
CA LYS A 170 -9.38 -6.54 13.02
C LYS A 170 -9.73 -5.98 11.64
N PRO A 171 -8.76 -5.45 10.88
CA PRO A 171 -8.94 -5.29 9.45
C PRO A 171 -9.31 -6.66 8.86
N GLU A 172 -10.18 -6.69 7.85
CA GLU A 172 -10.34 -7.94 7.08
C GLU A 172 -8.96 -8.35 6.56
N ASP A 173 -8.52 -9.58 6.87
CA ASP A 173 -7.33 -10.16 6.26
C ASP A 173 -7.57 -10.24 4.76
N SER A 174 -6.98 -9.31 4.04
CA SER A 174 -7.32 -9.03 2.66
C SER A 174 -6.42 -9.73 1.65
N HIS A 175 -5.31 -10.33 2.12
CA HIS A 175 -4.40 -11.04 1.22
C HIS A 175 -5.04 -12.34 0.72
N LYS A 176 -5.42 -12.32 -0.57
CA LYS A 176 -5.96 -13.51 -1.24
C LYS A 176 -4.93 -14.65 -1.32
N TYR A 177 -3.65 -14.30 -1.38
CA TYR A 177 -2.55 -15.24 -1.50
C TYR A 177 -1.40 -14.87 -0.58
N PRO A 178 -0.67 -15.83 0.00
CA PRO A 178 0.59 -15.55 0.68
C PRO A 178 1.64 -15.07 -0.32
N LEU A 179 2.66 -14.36 0.17
CA LEU A 179 3.70 -13.80 -0.70
C LEU A 179 4.43 -14.90 -1.50
N ILE A 180 4.84 -15.99 -0.83
CA ILE A 180 5.57 -17.12 -1.43
C ILE A 180 5.24 -18.46 -0.78
N GLY A 181 4.57 -18.46 0.37
CA GLY A 181 4.41 -19.65 1.21
C GLY A 181 3.62 -20.79 0.57
N ASP A 182 2.84 -20.56 -0.47
CA ASP A 182 2.11 -21.58 -1.24
C ASP A 182 2.93 -22.13 -2.42
N LEU A 183 4.07 -21.53 -2.73
CA LEU A 183 4.98 -21.97 -3.81
C LEU A 183 6.09 -22.90 -3.32
N ILE A 184 6.29 -22.97 -2.01
CA ILE A 184 7.38 -23.71 -1.37
C ILE A 184 6.88 -24.57 -0.21
N ASN A 185 7.62 -25.63 0.08
CA ASN A 185 7.44 -26.47 1.26
C ASN A 185 8.57 -26.19 2.28
N PRO A 186 8.43 -26.65 3.54
CA PRO A 186 9.56 -26.68 4.46
C PRO A 186 10.79 -27.34 3.82
N GLU A 187 11.97 -26.84 4.12
CA GLU A 187 13.27 -27.29 3.60
C GLU A 187 13.56 -26.99 2.11
N ASP A 188 12.58 -26.51 1.34
CA ASP A 188 12.84 -26.08 -0.04
C ASP A 188 13.84 -24.92 -0.06
N LEU A 189 14.84 -25.03 -0.96
CA LEU A 189 15.84 -23.98 -1.18
C LEU A 189 15.34 -22.94 -2.20
N VAL A 190 15.27 -21.69 -1.76
CA VAL A 190 14.92 -20.53 -2.60
C VAL A 190 16.16 -19.66 -2.78
N ILE A 191 16.53 -19.35 -4.02
CA ILE A 191 17.60 -18.40 -4.32
C ILE A 191 17.00 -17.04 -4.64
N LEU A 192 17.39 -16.03 -3.88
CA LEU A 192 17.00 -14.64 -4.08
C LEU A 192 18.16 -13.89 -4.75
N VAL A 193 17.96 -13.46 -5.97
CA VAL A 193 18.99 -12.77 -6.76
C VAL A 193 18.79 -11.27 -6.62
N VAL A 194 19.74 -10.61 -5.97
CA VAL A 194 19.68 -9.19 -5.61
C VAL A 194 20.81 -8.45 -6.31
N PRO A 195 20.52 -7.65 -7.34
CA PRO A 195 21.53 -6.81 -7.96
C PRO A 195 21.96 -5.72 -6.97
N ILE A 196 23.24 -5.42 -6.95
CA ILE A 196 23.77 -4.28 -6.16
C ILE A 196 23.62 -3.02 -7.01
N ASP A 197 22.51 -2.34 -6.84
CA ASP A 197 22.24 -1.06 -7.49
C ASP A 197 22.86 0.11 -6.70
N LYS A 198 23.49 1.03 -7.42
CA LYS A 198 24.01 2.29 -6.83
C LYS A 198 22.90 3.20 -6.30
N ALA A 199 21.68 3.06 -6.82
CA ALA A 199 20.51 3.81 -6.39
C ALA A 199 19.87 3.24 -5.10
N ALA A 200 20.17 1.99 -4.72
CA ALA A 200 19.70 1.42 -3.48
C ALA A 200 20.38 2.08 -2.27
N PRO A 201 19.66 2.28 -1.14
CA PRO A 201 20.27 2.81 0.07
C PRO A 201 21.47 1.94 0.51
N LYS A 202 22.64 2.55 0.70
CA LYS A 202 23.85 1.83 1.12
C LYS A 202 23.57 0.94 2.35
N GLY A 203 23.95 -0.32 2.27
CA GLY A 203 23.87 -1.29 3.36
C GLY A 203 22.49 -1.83 3.65
N ARG A 204 21.51 -1.72 2.72
CA ARG A 204 20.15 -2.22 2.93
C ARG A 204 19.65 -3.00 1.73
N LEU A 205 18.96 -4.11 2.02
CA LEU A 205 18.04 -4.74 1.09
C LEU A 205 16.78 -3.87 0.99
N ILE A 206 16.18 -3.79 -0.20
CA ILE A 206 14.88 -3.13 -0.36
C ILE A 206 13.76 -3.96 0.26
N LEU A 207 12.67 -3.31 0.60
CA LEU A 207 11.56 -3.93 1.32
C LEU A 207 11.04 -5.24 0.69
N PRO A 208 10.79 -5.36 -0.62
CA PRO A 208 10.37 -6.61 -1.22
C PRO A 208 11.33 -7.78 -0.98
N GLN A 209 12.64 -7.53 -1.01
CA GLN A 209 13.66 -8.54 -0.76
C GLN A 209 13.60 -9.03 0.70
N GLN A 210 13.53 -8.10 1.66
CA GLN A 210 13.42 -8.42 3.09
C GLN A 210 12.17 -9.22 3.41
N GLN A 211 11.01 -8.82 2.87
CA GLN A 211 9.74 -9.51 3.08
C GLN A 211 9.74 -10.91 2.48
N THR A 212 10.34 -11.08 1.31
CA THR A 212 10.44 -12.41 0.69
C THR A 212 11.34 -13.34 1.50
N ILE A 213 12.50 -12.87 1.99
CA ILE A 213 13.35 -13.63 2.90
C ILE A 213 12.54 -14.08 4.13
N ARG A 214 11.83 -13.15 4.75
CA ARG A 214 11.00 -13.43 5.92
C ARG A 214 9.93 -14.48 5.62
N ALA A 215 9.21 -14.34 4.52
CA ALA A 215 8.15 -15.27 4.13
C ALA A 215 8.68 -16.69 3.83
N VAL A 216 9.87 -16.82 3.24
CA VAL A 216 10.54 -18.12 3.05
C VAL A 216 10.84 -18.76 4.41
N LEU A 217 11.42 -18.02 5.36
CA LEU A 217 11.76 -18.53 6.70
C LEU A 217 10.51 -18.88 7.50
N GLU A 218 9.44 -18.11 7.44
CA GLU A 218 8.16 -18.40 8.11
C GLU A 218 7.52 -19.70 7.60
N ARG A 219 7.76 -20.05 6.33
CA ARG A 219 7.30 -21.33 5.76
C ARG A 219 8.21 -22.52 6.13
N GLY A 220 9.36 -22.26 6.75
CA GLY A 220 10.37 -23.28 7.04
C GLY A 220 11.29 -23.60 5.85
N GLY A 221 11.30 -22.78 4.83
CA GLY A 221 12.20 -22.88 3.68
C GLY A 221 13.61 -22.32 3.97
N LEU A 222 14.54 -22.63 3.08
CA LEU A 222 15.91 -22.13 3.11
C LEU A 222 16.06 -20.97 2.12
N SER A 223 16.63 -19.86 2.55
CA SER A 223 16.84 -18.69 1.71
C SER A 223 18.32 -18.44 1.48
N LEU A 224 18.75 -18.47 0.21
CA LEU A 224 20.09 -18.06 -0.20
C LEU A 224 20.00 -16.76 -1.00
N VAL A 225 20.71 -15.74 -0.57
CA VAL A 225 20.77 -14.43 -1.23
C VAL A 225 22.10 -14.31 -1.97
N VAL A 226 22.04 -14.07 -3.29
CA VAL A 226 23.22 -13.91 -4.14
C VAL A 226 23.09 -12.69 -5.05
N ARG A 227 24.22 -12.19 -5.55
CA ARG A 227 24.21 -11.17 -6.60
C ARG A 227 23.87 -11.83 -7.97
N ASP A 228 23.39 -11.03 -8.89
CA ASP A 228 23.13 -11.46 -10.27
C ASP A 228 24.40 -12.01 -10.96
N THR A 229 25.58 -11.52 -10.58
CA THR A 229 26.87 -11.98 -11.08
C THR A 229 27.33 -13.34 -10.53
N GLU A 230 26.74 -13.78 -9.42
CA GLU A 230 27.14 -15.00 -8.70
C GLU A 230 26.17 -16.18 -8.93
N LEU A 231 24.98 -15.92 -9.51
CA LEU A 231 23.96 -16.94 -9.67
C LEU A 231 24.46 -18.15 -10.43
N LYS A 232 25.12 -17.95 -11.58
CA LYS A 232 25.57 -19.03 -12.44
C LYS A 232 26.52 -20.00 -11.70
N SER A 233 27.56 -19.48 -11.07
CA SER A 233 28.50 -20.30 -10.30
C SER A 233 27.86 -20.99 -9.10
N THR A 234 26.90 -20.34 -8.46
CA THR A 234 26.12 -20.91 -7.35
C THR A 234 25.28 -22.11 -7.83
N LEU A 235 24.59 -21.98 -8.96
CA LEU A 235 23.78 -23.08 -9.54
C LEU A 235 24.67 -24.24 -9.99
N GLU A 236 25.83 -23.96 -10.59
CA GLU A 236 26.81 -24.98 -10.97
C GLU A 236 27.34 -25.75 -9.76
N LEU A 237 27.66 -25.04 -8.66
CA LEU A 237 28.08 -25.66 -7.40
C LEU A 237 26.99 -26.57 -6.84
N PHE A 238 25.76 -26.09 -6.75
CA PHE A 238 24.63 -26.91 -6.24
C PHE A 238 24.37 -28.14 -7.10
N ARG A 239 24.43 -27.98 -8.42
CA ARG A 239 24.26 -29.08 -9.35
C ARG A 239 25.34 -30.17 -9.15
N SER A 240 26.60 -29.77 -8.89
CA SER A 240 27.69 -30.72 -8.62
C SER A 240 27.49 -31.50 -7.31
N GLN A 241 26.72 -30.95 -6.38
CA GLN A 241 26.37 -31.59 -5.10
C GLN A 241 25.01 -32.28 -5.11
N GLY A 242 24.33 -32.36 -6.25
CA GLY A 242 23.00 -32.96 -6.34
C GLY A 242 21.88 -32.11 -5.69
N ILE A 243 22.14 -30.83 -5.37
CA ILE A 243 21.16 -29.92 -4.78
C ILE A 243 20.43 -29.18 -5.88
N LYS A 244 19.11 -29.21 -5.87
CA LYS A 244 18.26 -28.49 -6.81
C LYS A 244 17.42 -27.44 -6.09
N PRO A 245 17.65 -26.14 -6.36
CA PRO A 245 16.78 -25.09 -5.84
C PRO A 245 15.34 -25.25 -6.35
N LYS A 246 14.37 -24.99 -5.49
CA LYS A 246 12.94 -25.02 -5.84
C LYS A 246 12.55 -23.83 -6.70
N LEU A 247 13.08 -22.66 -6.35
CA LEU A 247 12.67 -21.39 -6.96
C LEU A 247 13.81 -20.40 -6.96
N VAL A 248 13.94 -19.66 -8.06
CA VAL A 248 14.79 -18.46 -8.18
C VAL A 248 13.88 -17.25 -8.27
N VAL A 249 14.12 -16.24 -7.43
CA VAL A 249 13.39 -14.96 -7.42
C VAL A 249 14.37 -13.84 -7.68
N THR A 250 14.08 -12.95 -8.62
CA THR A 250 15.01 -11.88 -9.01
C THR A 250 14.33 -10.52 -9.11
N ASP A 251 15.15 -9.50 -9.17
CA ASP A 251 14.72 -8.15 -9.50
C ASP A 251 14.47 -8.01 -11.01
N SER A 252 13.49 -7.19 -11.40
CA SER A 252 13.12 -6.99 -12.81
C SER A 252 14.29 -6.46 -13.66
N GLN A 253 15.20 -5.68 -13.07
CA GLN A 253 16.37 -5.16 -13.77
C GLN A 253 17.42 -6.23 -14.11
N ALA A 254 17.54 -7.26 -13.28
CA ALA A 254 18.49 -8.36 -13.50
C ALA A 254 17.90 -9.51 -14.34
N PHE A 255 16.62 -9.43 -14.67
CA PHE A 255 15.84 -10.54 -15.19
C PHE A 255 16.43 -11.18 -16.46
N ALA A 256 16.86 -10.38 -17.43
CA ALA A 256 17.41 -10.91 -18.69
C ALA A 256 18.66 -11.79 -18.46
N ARG A 257 19.54 -11.40 -17.55
CA ARG A 257 20.71 -12.18 -17.17
C ARG A 257 20.33 -13.40 -16.36
N VAL A 258 19.52 -13.22 -15.32
CA VAL A 258 19.09 -14.30 -14.42
C VAL A 258 18.32 -15.37 -15.19
N SER A 259 17.44 -15.01 -16.12
CA SER A 259 16.72 -15.94 -16.97
C SER A 259 17.66 -16.79 -17.85
N LYS A 260 18.73 -16.18 -18.36
CA LYS A 260 19.74 -16.90 -19.15
C LYS A 260 20.57 -17.87 -18.31
N ASP A 261 20.90 -17.49 -17.08
CA ASP A 261 21.75 -18.26 -16.18
C ASP A 261 20.97 -19.35 -15.39
N THR A 262 19.63 -19.25 -15.32
CA THR A 262 18.76 -20.22 -14.63
C THR A 262 18.34 -21.34 -15.59
N PRO A 263 18.66 -22.62 -15.32
CA PRO A 263 18.21 -23.76 -16.13
C PRO A 263 16.68 -23.84 -16.21
N GLU A 264 16.16 -24.41 -17.30
CA GLU A 264 14.70 -24.51 -17.54
C GLU A 264 13.98 -25.39 -16.50
N ASP A 265 14.69 -26.30 -15.87
CA ASP A 265 14.16 -27.21 -14.85
C ASP A 265 14.09 -26.58 -13.45
N ILE A 266 14.52 -25.32 -13.30
CA ILE A 266 14.40 -24.51 -12.07
C ILE A 266 13.40 -23.39 -12.31
N THR A 267 12.34 -23.36 -11.50
CA THR A 267 11.28 -22.34 -11.61
C THR A 267 11.82 -20.93 -11.33
N LEU A 268 11.40 -19.96 -12.14
CA LEU A 268 11.87 -18.58 -12.06
C LEU A 268 10.69 -17.60 -11.94
N THR A 269 10.83 -16.62 -11.06
CA THR A 269 9.89 -15.48 -10.94
C THR A 269 10.61 -14.20 -10.52
N SER A 270 9.86 -13.13 -10.32
CA SER A 270 10.40 -11.86 -9.81
C SER A 270 9.69 -11.36 -8.56
N PHE A 271 10.39 -10.54 -7.78
CA PHE A 271 9.79 -9.83 -6.64
C PHE A 271 8.55 -9.05 -7.07
N SER A 272 8.59 -8.38 -8.24
CA SER A 272 7.46 -7.59 -8.75
C SER A 272 6.21 -8.43 -9.00
N ILE A 273 6.35 -9.65 -9.51
CA ILE A 273 5.23 -10.57 -9.76
C ILE A 273 4.68 -11.12 -8.45
N LEU A 274 5.57 -11.55 -7.53
CA LEU A 274 5.15 -12.00 -6.20
C LEU A 274 4.36 -10.91 -5.45
N PHE A 275 4.85 -9.68 -5.46
CA PHE A 275 4.19 -8.55 -4.79
C PHE A 275 2.92 -8.09 -5.50
N SER A 276 2.86 -8.16 -6.82
CA SER A 276 1.64 -7.90 -7.59
C SER A 276 0.52 -8.87 -7.19
N ARG A 277 0.86 -10.15 -7.01
CA ARG A 277 -0.06 -11.17 -6.54
C ARG A 277 -0.46 -10.99 -5.07
N TYR A 278 0.49 -10.62 -4.23
CA TYR A 278 0.30 -10.46 -2.79
C TYR A 278 -0.53 -9.22 -2.43
N LYS A 279 -0.19 -8.05 -2.98
CA LYS A 279 -0.82 -6.77 -2.64
C LYS A 279 -1.96 -6.35 -3.56
N GLY A 280 -2.06 -6.97 -4.72
CA GLY A 280 -2.97 -6.51 -5.74
C GLY A 280 -3.65 -7.65 -6.48
N GLU A 281 -4.05 -7.33 -7.67
CA GLU A 281 -4.67 -8.25 -8.61
C GLU A 281 -3.71 -8.47 -9.78
N LEU A 282 -2.90 -9.53 -9.68
CA LEU A 282 -1.91 -9.88 -10.72
C LEU A 282 -2.57 -10.06 -12.08
N ASP A 283 -3.76 -10.66 -12.13
CA ASP A 283 -4.57 -10.85 -13.33
C ASP A 283 -4.90 -9.52 -14.02
N ALA A 284 -5.40 -8.53 -13.30
CA ALA A 284 -5.68 -7.20 -13.85
C ALA A 284 -4.44 -6.55 -14.46
N GLN A 285 -3.29 -6.70 -13.80
CA GLN A 285 -2.03 -6.11 -14.28
C GLN A 285 -1.46 -6.86 -15.47
N LEU A 286 -1.66 -8.18 -15.56
CA LEU A 286 -1.28 -8.99 -16.72
C LEU A 286 -2.19 -8.74 -17.93
N LEU A 287 -3.47 -8.53 -17.72
CA LEU A 287 -4.38 -8.09 -18.79
C LEU A 287 -4.00 -6.68 -19.27
N GLY A 288 -3.69 -5.79 -18.33
CA GLY A 288 -3.33 -4.40 -18.63
C GLY A 288 -2.07 -4.25 -19.47
N ILE A 289 -1.06 -5.13 -19.32
CA ILE A 289 0.18 -5.03 -20.09
C ILE A 289 -0.04 -5.26 -21.60
N ASN A 290 -1.10 -5.96 -21.99
CA ASN A 290 -1.41 -6.19 -23.39
C ASN A 290 -1.69 -4.88 -24.16
N ALA A 291 -2.13 -3.82 -23.47
CA ALA A 291 -2.34 -2.49 -24.04
C ALA A 291 -1.04 -1.88 -24.60
N LEU A 292 0.12 -2.29 -24.08
CA LEU A 292 1.43 -1.80 -24.55
C LEU A 292 1.66 -2.11 -26.04
N SER A 293 1.14 -3.23 -26.53
CA SER A 293 1.24 -3.64 -27.94
C SER A 293 0.38 -2.78 -28.89
N THR A 294 -0.54 -2.00 -28.38
CA THR A 294 -1.49 -1.17 -29.13
C THR A 294 -1.25 0.33 -28.97
N VAL A 295 -0.14 0.72 -28.37
CA VAL A 295 0.26 2.13 -28.17
C VAL A 295 0.53 2.78 -29.52
N LYS A 296 0.07 4.03 -29.66
CA LYS A 296 0.25 4.86 -30.86
C LYS A 296 1.00 6.15 -30.51
N ASP A 297 1.43 6.87 -31.54
CA ASP A 297 2.03 8.19 -31.36
C ASP A 297 1.00 9.14 -30.75
N GLY A 298 1.42 9.90 -29.73
CA GLY A 298 0.57 10.81 -28.98
C GLY A 298 -0.32 10.20 -27.92
N ASP A 299 -0.41 8.86 -27.78
CA ASP A 299 -1.13 8.24 -26.68
C ASP A 299 -0.54 8.67 -25.33
N ARG A 300 -1.39 9.00 -24.37
CA ARG A 300 -0.96 9.41 -23.04
C ARG A 300 -0.81 8.19 -22.13
N ILE A 301 0.35 8.06 -21.49
CA ILE A 301 0.66 6.98 -20.54
C ILE A 301 0.95 7.62 -19.19
N LEU A 302 0.19 7.22 -18.15
CA LEU A 302 0.45 7.65 -16.80
C LEU A 302 1.44 6.70 -16.12
N ILE A 303 2.57 7.25 -15.67
CA ILE A 303 3.54 6.55 -14.81
C ILE A 303 3.34 7.01 -13.38
N SER A 304 2.86 6.09 -12.50
CA SER A 304 2.47 6.41 -11.13
C SER A 304 3.39 5.73 -10.12
N GLU A 305 4.03 6.52 -9.27
CA GLU A 305 4.90 6.04 -8.20
C GLU A 305 4.22 6.16 -6.83
N GLY A 306 4.34 5.12 -6.00
CA GLY A 306 3.77 5.09 -4.65
C GLY A 306 4.62 5.78 -3.58
N CYS A 307 5.79 6.30 -3.93
CA CYS A 307 6.71 6.96 -3.00
C CYS A 307 7.16 8.32 -3.52
N THR A 308 7.58 9.17 -2.59
CA THR A 308 8.20 10.46 -2.87
C THR A 308 9.68 10.36 -2.48
N HIS A 309 10.54 9.96 -3.39
CA HIS A 309 11.98 9.97 -3.17
C HIS A 309 12.67 10.91 -4.16
N HIS A 310 13.87 11.33 -3.84
CA HIS A 310 14.66 12.14 -4.74
C HIS A 310 14.99 11.35 -6.00
N ARG A 311 14.51 11.81 -7.16
CA ARG A 311 14.76 11.19 -8.45
C ARG A 311 16.19 11.44 -8.88
N GLN A 312 16.90 10.37 -9.21
CA GLN A 312 18.24 10.44 -9.78
C GLN A 312 18.18 10.56 -11.31
N CYS A 313 19.27 10.99 -11.94
CA CYS A 313 19.33 11.19 -13.40
C CYS A 313 19.00 9.93 -14.23
N ASP A 314 19.17 8.73 -13.66
CA ASP A 314 18.90 7.43 -14.31
C ASP A 314 17.72 6.69 -13.65
N ASP A 315 16.74 7.41 -13.16
CA ASP A 315 15.55 6.85 -12.50
C ASP A 315 14.77 5.91 -13.43
N ILE A 316 14.22 4.83 -12.84
CA ILE A 316 13.50 3.81 -13.62
C ILE A 316 12.22 4.40 -14.20
N GLY A 317 11.42 5.10 -13.37
CA GLY A 317 10.09 5.54 -13.75
C GLY A 317 10.11 6.71 -14.73
N THR A 318 10.96 7.70 -14.50
CA THR A 318 10.93 8.96 -15.27
C THR A 318 11.87 8.99 -16.46
N TYR A 319 12.89 8.12 -16.49
CA TYR A 319 13.87 8.10 -17.56
C TYR A 319 13.93 6.77 -18.31
N LYS A 320 14.21 5.66 -17.61
CA LYS A 320 14.45 4.37 -18.27
C LYS A 320 13.19 3.77 -18.89
N LEU A 321 12.09 3.79 -18.16
CA LEU A 321 10.83 3.18 -18.62
C LEU A 321 10.26 3.90 -19.86
N PRO A 322 10.16 5.24 -19.91
CA PRO A 322 9.80 5.95 -21.13
C PRO A 322 10.66 5.60 -22.34
N LYS A 323 11.99 5.51 -22.14
CA LYS A 323 12.92 5.13 -23.21
C LYS A 323 12.65 3.71 -23.71
N TRP A 324 12.53 2.73 -22.80
CA TRP A 324 12.27 1.33 -23.17
C TRP A 324 10.91 1.13 -23.85
N ILE A 325 9.89 1.89 -23.45
CA ILE A 325 8.57 1.84 -24.09
C ILE A 325 8.65 2.36 -25.51
N ARG A 326 9.34 3.47 -25.77
CA ARG A 326 9.56 3.97 -27.12
C ARG A 326 10.34 2.97 -27.98
N GLU A 327 11.42 2.41 -27.45
CA GLU A 327 12.22 1.39 -28.14
C GLU A 327 11.40 0.13 -28.47
N TYR A 328 10.57 -0.34 -27.55
CA TYR A 328 9.73 -1.52 -27.71
C TYR A 328 8.57 -1.31 -28.69
N THR A 329 7.88 -0.18 -28.57
CA THR A 329 6.69 0.09 -29.39
C THR A 329 7.04 0.69 -30.75
N GLY A 330 8.20 1.32 -30.91
CA GLY A 330 8.55 2.15 -32.07
C GLY A 330 7.66 3.39 -32.23
N LYS A 331 7.06 3.86 -31.12
CA LYS A 331 6.10 4.97 -31.07
C LYS A 331 6.55 6.05 -30.09
N GLU A 332 5.97 7.25 -30.25
CA GLU A 332 6.22 8.42 -29.40
C GLU A 332 4.99 8.79 -28.54
N PRO A 333 4.70 8.00 -27.48
CA PRO A 333 3.66 8.36 -26.54
C PRO A 333 4.09 9.51 -25.65
N VAL A 334 3.09 10.19 -25.05
CA VAL A 334 3.28 11.27 -24.06
C VAL A 334 3.22 10.66 -22.67
N PHE A 335 4.23 10.94 -21.84
CA PHE A 335 4.29 10.43 -20.47
C PHE A 335 3.94 11.51 -19.47
N GLU A 336 3.09 11.14 -18.51
CA GLU A 336 2.78 11.94 -17.34
C GLU A 336 3.12 11.18 -16.07
N PHE A 337 3.47 11.92 -15.00
CA PHE A 337 4.03 11.31 -13.80
C PHE A 337 3.30 11.79 -12.57
N THR A 338 2.96 10.84 -11.68
CA THR A 338 2.47 11.12 -10.33
C THR A 338 3.33 10.43 -9.29
N SER A 339 3.35 10.94 -8.05
CA SER A 339 4.16 10.38 -6.97
C SER A 339 3.44 10.42 -5.63
N GLY A 340 3.83 9.50 -4.73
CA GLY A 340 3.27 9.41 -3.39
C GLY A 340 1.78 9.04 -3.40
N THR A 341 0.96 9.84 -2.74
CA THR A 341 -0.50 9.63 -2.63
C THR A 341 -1.29 10.31 -3.76
N GLU A 342 -0.60 10.98 -4.68
CA GLU A 342 -1.25 11.62 -5.82
C GLU A 342 -1.60 10.56 -6.86
N PHE A 343 -2.90 10.32 -7.02
CA PHE A 343 -3.45 9.51 -8.09
C PHE A 343 -4.68 10.24 -8.65
N PRO A 344 -4.76 10.48 -9.97
CA PRO A 344 -5.87 11.26 -10.55
C PRO A 344 -7.21 10.55 -10.37
N ASP A 345 -8.26 11.33 -10.07
CA ASP A 345 -9.62 10.81 -9.96
C ASP A 345 -10.18 10.46 -11.35
N ASP A 346 -9.83 11.22 -12.39
CA ASP A 346 -10.16 10.95 -13.79
C ASP A 346 -8.90 10.55 -14.57
N ILE A 347 -8.91 9.32 -15.04
CA ILE A 347 -7.81 8.71 -15.81
C ILE A 347 -8.24 8.30 -17.22
N THR A 348 -9.47 8.65 -17.65
CA THR A 348 -10.04 8.24 -18.94
C THR A 348 -9.25 8.73 -20.16
N SER A 349 -8.47 9.79 -19.98
CA SER A 349 -7.59 10.34 -21.02
C SER A 349 -6.31 9.54 -21.27
N TYR A 350 -5.99 8.58 -20.39
CA TYR A 350 -4.77 7.78 -20.55
C TYR A 350 -5.04 6.46 -21.28
N LYS A 351 -4.14 6.10 -22.17
CA LYS A 351 -4.13 4.80 -22.85
C LYS A 351 -3.91 3.65 -21.88
N MET A 352 -3.05 3.87 -20.89
CA MET A 352 -2.77 2.93 -19.82
C MET A 352 -2.08 3.61 -18.63
N VAL A 353 -2.10 2.93 -17.50
CA VAL A 353 -1.35 3.30 -16.29
C VAL A 353 -0.24 2.28 -16.05
N ILE A 354 0.98 2.75 -15.78
CA ILE A 354 2.09 1.89 -15.37
C ILE A 354 2.50 2.32 -13.96
N HIS A 355 2.18 1.48 -12.98
CA HIS A 355 2.43 1.76 -11.56
C HIS A 355 3.78 1.17 -11.13
N CYS A 356 4.48 1.80 -10.18
CA CYS A 356 5.63 1.18 -9.53
C CYS A 356 5.18 -0.05 -8.70
N GLY A 357 6.12 -0.82 -8.16
CA GLY A 357 5.80 -2.00 -7.34
C GLY A 357 5.02 -1.73 -6.05
N GLY A 358 4.73 -0.46 -5.72
CA GLY A 358 3.91 -0.07 -4.57
C GLY A 358 4.46 -0.52 -3.21
N CYS A 359 5.78 -0.68 -3.07
CA CYS A 359 6.40 -1.17 -1.84
C CYS A 359 6.10 -0.30 -0.61
N MET A 360 5.89 0.99 -0.80
CA MET A 360 5.57 1.96 0.26
C MET A 360 4.07 2.17 0.47
N LEU A 361 3.23 1.66 -0.42
CA LEU A 361 1.77 1.70 -0.30
C LEU A 361 1.27 0.47 0.44
N ASN A 362 0.23 0.64 1.26
CA ASN A 362 -0.49 -0.50 1.80
C ASN A 362 -1.38 -1.14 0.71
N GLU A 363 -1.90 -2.31 1.01
CA GLU A 363 -2.71 -3.09 0.08
C GLU A 363 -3.98 -2.36 -0.35
N ARG A 364 -4.66 -1.66 0.57
CA ARG A 364 -5.90 -0.93 0.27
C ARG A 364 -5.67 0.17 -0.76
N GLU A 365 -4.58 0.92 -0.65
CA GLU A 365 -4.26 1.96 -1.62
C GLU A 365 -3.94 1.35 -3.00
N MET A 366 -3.23 0.21 -3.05
CA MET A 366 -2.98 -0.48 -4.32
C MET A 366 -4.27 -1.00 -4.95
N LYS A 367 -5.14 -1.65 -4.18
CA LYS A 367 -6.45 -2.12 -4.65
C LYS A 367 -7.33 -0.97 -5.14
N TYR A 368 -7.31 0.16 -4.42
CA TYR A 368 -8.03 1.36 -4.83
C TYR A 368 -7.57 1.85 -6.21
N ARG A 369 -6.26 1.98 -6.45
CA ARG A 369 -5.72 2.44 -7.75
C ARG A 369 -6.08 1.47 -8.88
N ILE A 370 -6.00 0.18 -8.62
CA ILE A 370 -6.41 -0.84 -9.59
C ILE A 370 -7.91 -0.75 -9.89
N ALA A 371 -8.75 -0.65 -8.86
CA ALA A 371 -10.19 -0.49 -9.02
C ALA A 371 -10.56 0.78 -9.79
N CYS A 372 -9.91 1.93 -9.50
CA CYS A 372 -10.10 3.16 -10.28
C CYS A 372 -9.80 2.97 -11.77
N CYS A 373 -8.77 2.18 -12.09
CA CYS A 373 -8.44 1.88 -13.47
C CYS A 373 -9.47 0.95 -14.12
N GLN A 374 -9.91 -0.08 -13.41
CA GLN A 374 -10.92 -1.03 -13.89
C GLN A 374 -12.28 -0.35 -14.11
N ASP A 375 -12.75 0.45 -13.16
CA ASP A 375 -14.02 1.17 -13.21
C ASP A 375 -14.08 2.14 -14.41
N GLN A 376 -12.94 2.70 -14.79
CA GLN A 376 -12.83 3.63 -15.93
C GLN A 376 -12.35 2.95 -17.22
N ASN A 377 -12.23 1.62 -17.23
CA ASN A 377 -11.76 0.83 -18.36
C ASN A 377 -10.38 1.25 -18.88
N VAL A 378 -9.49 1.71 -18.00
CA VAL A 378 -8.10 2.07 -18.32
C VAL A 378 -7.18 0.92 -17.90
N PRO A 379 -6.43 0.31 -18.84
CA PRO A 379 -5.50 -0.76 -18.51
C PRO A 379 -4.44 -0.32 -17.50
N ILE A 380 -4.17 -1.16 -16.48
CA ILE A 380 -3.11 -0.92 -15.50
C ILE A 380 -2.13 -2.08 -15.46
N THR A 381 -0.85 -1.76 -15.34
CA THR A 381 0.22 -2.74 -15.10
C THR A 381 1.27 -2.18 -14.14
N ASN A 382 2.31 -2.94 -13.82
CA ASN A 382 3.42 -2.44 -13.02
C ASN A 382 4.76 -2.44 -13.77
N TYR A 383 5.76 -1.74 -13.21
CA TYR A 383 7.11 -1.64 -13.77
C TYR A 383 7.71 -3.00 -14.09
N GLY A 384 7.63 -3.95 -13.16
CA GLY A 384 8.25 -5.27 -13.32
C GLY A 384 7.62 -6.09 -14.43
N ILE A 385 6.30 -6.09 -14.55
CA ILE A 385 5.56 -6.75 -15.63
C ILE A 385 5.86 -6.07 -16.96
N ALA A 386 5.91 -4.73 -17.00
CA ALA A 386 6.25 -3.98 -18.20
C ALA A 386 7.68 -4.30 -18.69
N ILE A 387 8.66 -4.30 -17.79
CA ILE A 387 10.04 -4.66 -18.10
C ILE A 387 10.12 -6.11 -18.58
N ALA A 388 9.46 -7.05 -17.91
CA ALA A 388 9.44 -8.45 -18.29
C ALA A 388 8.81 -8.67 -19.68
N ARG A 389 7.76 -7.90 -20.03
CA ARG A 389 7.15 -7.93 -21.37
C ARG A 389 8.12 -7.43 -22.43
N MET A 390 8.73 -6.26 -22.22
CA MET A 390 9.65 -5.64 -23.18
C MET A 390 10.92 -6.44 -23.40
N THR A 391 11.39 -7.18 -22.40
CA THR A 391 12.55 -8.05 -22.48
C THR A 391 12.24 -9.48 -22.93
N GLY A 392 10.97 -9.81 -23.19
CA GLY A 392 10.54 -11.12 -23.73
C GLY A 392 10.50 -12.25 -22.70
N ILE A 393 10.65 -11.96 -21.41
CA ILE A 393 10.77 -12.97 -20.35
C ILE A 393 9.52 -13.09 -19.46
N LEU A 394 8.43 -12.39 -19.80
CA LEU A 394 7.23 -12.39 -18.99
C LEU A 394 6.65 -13.80 -18.78
N LYS A 395 6.61 -14.63 -19.83
CA LYS A 395 6.13 -16.02 -19.69
C LYS A 395 6.99 -16.84 -18.74
N ARG A 396 8.32 -16.70 -18.82
CA ARG A 396 9.28 -17.35 -17.93
C ARG A 396 9.05 -16.94 -16.47
N SER A 397 8.80 -15.65 -16.23
CA SER A 397 8.57 -15.12 -14.88
C SER A 397 7.25 -15.58 -14.25
N LEU A 398 6.33 -16.11 -15.03
CA LEU A 398 5.02 -16.61 -14.61
C LEU A 398 4.99 -18.14 -14.46
N GLU A 399 6.12 -18.84 -14.50
CA GLU A 399 6.16 -20.29 -14.33
C GLU A 399 5.50 -20.80 -13.04
N PRO A 400 5.64 -20.12 -11.89
CA PRO A 400 4.91 -20.54 -10.69
C PRO A 400 3.39 -20.41 -10.80
N PHE A 401 2.88 -19.72 -11.84
CA PHE A 401 1.47 -19.33 -12.00
C PHE A 401 0.95 -19.69 -13.41
N PRO A 402 0.79 -20.99 -13.75
CA PRO A 402 0.44 -21.42 -15.11
C PRO A 402 -0.88 -20.83 -15.62
N GLU A 403 -1.86 -20.63 -14.74
CA GLU A 403 -3.14 -20.02 -15.12
C GLU A 403 -2.99 -18.55 -15.53
N MET A 404 -2.05 -17.83 -14.92
CA MET A 404 -1.77 -16.43 -15.23
C MET A 404 -1.02 -16.27 -16.57
N GLN A 405 -0.29 -17.29 -17.01
CA GLN A 405 0.39 -17.27 -18.33
C GLN A 405 -0.61 -17.16 -19.48
N LYS A 406 -1.84 -17.67 -19.32
CA LYS A 406 -2.91 -17.61 -20.33
C LYS A 406 -3.45 -16.19 -20.57
N LEU A 407 -3.21 -15.27 -19.65
CA LEU A 407 -3.67 -13.88 -19.73
C LEU A 407 -2.73 -12.99 -20.57
N VAL A 408 -1.56 -13.50 -20.90
CA VAL A 408 -0.52 -12.74 -21.60
C VAL A 408 -0.49 -13.16 -23.07
N LEU A 409 -0.75 -12.20 -23.98
CA LEU A 409 -0.71 -12.37 -25.42
C LEU A 409 0.72 -12.51 -25.98
#